data_d08afe784a2c122d2973a7df343e06d0
#
_entry.id   d08afe784a2c122d2973a7df343e06d0
#
_cell.length_a   1.000
_cell.length_b   1.000
_cell.length_c   1.000
_cell.angle_alpha   90.00
_cell.angle_beta   90.00
_cell.angle_gamma   90.00
#
_symmetry.space_group_name_H-M   'P 1'
#
loop_
_entity.id
_entity.type
_entity.pdbx_description
1 polymer ?
#
loop_
_entity_poly.entity_id
_entity_poly.type
_entity_poly.pdbx_seq_one_letter_code
_entity_poly.pdbx_strand_id
1 'polypeptide(L)'
;MWNYENETEALVDVLRLSKGMTYKAAIAGLNLGGGKAVIIGDSKTQKTENLFRSFGRFVEGLGGRYITAEDVGTSIRDMEHVRIETDYVTGISQALGGSGDPSQVTAYGVFVGIKASVKERLNRMELDVIKSICTRAWSCGNVPL
;
A
#
# COMPACT_ATOMS: atom_id res chain seq x y z
N MET A 1 8.27 3.52 0.66
CA MET A 1 9.52 4.29 0.75
C MET A 1 9.20 5.75 0.53
N TRP A 2 9.62 6.62 1.44
CA TRP A 2 9.23 8.03 1.42
C TRP A 2 10.36 8.92 1.96
N ASN A 3 10.46 10.15 1.42
CA ASN A 3 11.51 11.10 1.82
C ASN A 3 11.03 11.93 3.03
N TYR A 4 11.09 11.33 4.21
CA TYR A 4 10.77 12.02 5.47
C TYR A 4 11.84 13.04 5.82
N GLU A 5 11.46 14.13 6.44
CA GLU A 5 12.41 15.16 6.89
C GLU A 5 13.30 14.67 8.04
N ASN A 6 12.75 13.78 8.89
CA ASN A 6 13.47 13.21 10.02
C ASN A 6 12.82 11.89 10.50
N GLU A 7 13.52 11.16 11.37
CA GLU A 7 13.07 9.88 11.91
C GLU A 7 11.81 10.01 12.77
N THR A 8 11.60 11.13 13.45
CA THR A 8 10.41 11.36 14.30
C THR A 8 9.16 11.45 13.42
N GLU A 9 9.24 12.14 12.29
CA GLU A 9 8.13 12.19 11.32
C GLU A 9 7.80 10.79 10.80
N ALA A 10 8.81 10.04 10.39
CA ALA A 10 8.65 8.66 9.92
C ALA A 10 8.03 7.76 11.00
N LEU A 11 8.45 7.90 12.25
CA LEU A 11 7.90 7.13 13.38
C LEU A 11 6.42 7.46 13.62
N VAL A 12 6.07 8.73 13.63
CA VAL A 12 4.67 9.16 13.81
C VAL A 12 3.81 8.61 12.67
N ASP A 13 4.30 8.69 11.44
CA ASP A 13 3.56 8.25 10.27
C ASP A 13 3.39 6.73 10.26
N VAL A 14 4.43 5.94 10.52
CA VAL A 14 4.33 4.48 10.55
C VAL A 14 3.36 3.98 11.62
N LEU A 15 3.29 4.65 12.78
CA LEU A 15 2.32 4.31 13.83
C LEU A 15 0.89 4.63 13.41
N ARG A 16 0.66 5.77 12.76
CA ARG A 16 -0.65 6.15 12.21
C ARG A 16 -1.09 5.19 11.10
N LEU A 17 -0.19 4.84 10.20
CA LEU A 17 -0.45 3.88 9.12
C LEU A 17 -0.78 2.48 9.68
N SER A 18 -0.03 2.01 10.68
CA SER A 18 -0.30 0.73 11.35
C SER A 18 -1.68 0.71 12.01
N LYS A 19 -2.06 1.80 12.68
CA LYS A 19 -3.41 1.97 13.24
C LYS A 19 -4.49 1.94 12.15
N GLY A 20 -4.26 2.63 11.03
CA GLY A 20 -5.15 2.62 9.87
C GLY A 20 -5.32 1.21 9.29
N MET A 21 -4.25 0.43 9.20
CA MET A 21 -4.31 -0.96 8.75
C MET A 21 -5.13 -1.85 9.71
N THR A 22 -5.06 -1.62 11.03
CA THR A 22 -5.91 -2.32 12.00
C THR A 22 -7.39 -2.08 11.71
N TYR A 23 -7.80 -0.83 11.50
CA TYR A 23 -9.19 -0.49 11.19
C TYR A 23 -9.62 -1.04 9.84
N LYS A 24 -8.74 -0.97 8.83
CA LYS A 24 -9.01 -1.52 7.51
C LYS A 24 -9.23 -3.03 7.54
N ALA A 25 -8.40 -3.78 8.26
CA ALA A 25 -8.55 -5.21 8.44
C ALA A 25 -9.86 -5.55 9.18
N ALA A 26 -10.15 -4.84 10.26
CA ALA A 26 -11.35 -5.07 11.06
C ALA A 26 -12.64 -4.84 10.26
N ILE A 27 -12.74 -3.75 9.50
CA ILE A 27 -13.95 -3.45 8.71
C ILE A 27 -14.11 -4.41 7.52
N ALA A 28 -13.03 -4.99 7.03
CA ALA A 28 -13.03 -6.02 5.99
C ALA A 28 -13.30 -7.44 6.51
N GLY A 29 -13.47 -7.60 7.83
CA GLY A 29 -13.69 -8.92 8.46
C GLY A 29 -12.45 -9.82 8.45
N LEU A 30 -11.25 -9.27 8.33
CA LEU A 30 -10.00 -10.01 8.34
C LEU A 30 -9.48 -10.14 9.79
N ASN A 31 -9.11 -11.36 10.18
CA ASN A 31 -8.47 -11.64 11.48
C ASN A 31 -6.98 -11.27 11.45
N LEU A 32 -6.69 -10.03 11.11
CA LEU A 32 -5.34 -9.48 11.06
C LEU A 32 -5.25 -8.22 11.93
N GLY A 33 -4.14 -8.06 12.63
CA GLY A 33 -3.75 -6.79 13.22
C GLY A 33 -3.28 -5.79 12.16
N GLY A 34 -2.94 -4.59 12.58
CA GLY A 34 -2.34 -3.59 11.71
C GLY A 34 -0.84 -3.52 11.88
N GLY A 35 -0.11 -3.75 10.79
CA GLY A 35 1.33 -3.54 10.71
C GLY A 35 1.66 -2.59 9.56
N LYS A 36 2.74 -1.84 9.70
CA LYS A 36 3.29 -1.01 8.64
C LYS A 36 4.79 -0.91 8.79
N ALA A 37 5.49 -0.84 7.68
CA ALA A 37 6.90 -0.49 7.65
C ALA A 37 7.11 0.75 6.79
N VAL A 38 8.09 1.56 7.14
CA VAL A 38 8.55 2.69 6.31
C VAL A 38 10.05 2.55 6.06
N ILE A 39 10.47 2.94 4.88
CA ILE A 39 11.87 3.09 4.51
C ILE A 39 12.08 4.57 4.23
N ILE A 40 12.98 5.21 4.98
CA ILE A 40 13.32 6.62 4.80
C ILE A 40 14.25 6.73 3.60
N GLY A 41 13.88 7.52 2.61
CA GLY A 41 14.70 7.77 1.44
C GLY A 41 13.90 8.03 0.17
N ASP A 42 14.59 8.54 -0.83
CA ASP A 42 14.02 8.84 -2.14
C ASP A 42 13.82 7.56 -2.97
N SER A 43 12.57 7.24 -3.24
CA SER A 43 12.18 6.06 -4.02
C SER A 43 12.59 6.10 -5.49
N LYS A 44 13.02 7.24 -6.00
CA LYS A 44 13.47 7.39 -7.39
C LYS A 44 14.96 7.15 -7.57
N THR A 45 15.75 7.46 -6.54
CA THR A 45 17.22 7.50 -6.64
C THR A 45 17.95 6.54 -5.71
N GLN A 46 17.30 6.08 -4.63
CA GLN A 46 17.95 5.30 -3.57
C GLN A 46 17.48 3.84 -3.47
N LYS A 47 16.69 3.38 -4.42
CA LYS A 47 16.29 1.96 -4.48
C LYS A 47 17.44 1.09 -4.95
N THR A 48 17.72 0.03 -4.20
CA THR A 48 18.65 -1.01 -4.60
C THR A 48 18.11 -2.39 -4.22
N GLU A 49 18.52 -3.43 -4.94
CA GLU A 49 18.21 -4.81 -4.57
C GLU A 49 18.68 -5.12 -3.13
N ASN A 50 19.90 -4.71 -2.77
CA ASN A 50 20.46 -4.95 -1.44
C ASN A 50 19.62 -4.32 -0.32
N LEU A 51 19.04 -3.14 -0.55
CA LEU A 51 18.14 -2.49 0.40
C LEU A 51 16.91 -3.36 0.66
N PHE A 52 16.22 -3.82 -0.39
CA PHE A 52 15.02 -4.61 -0.26
C PHE A 52 15.29 -6.03 0.25
N ARG A 53 16.41 -6.64 -0.11
CA ARG A 53 16.83 -7.91 0.48
C ARG A 53 17.16 -7.76 1.97
N SER A 54 17.85 -6.70 2.37
CA SER A 54 18.09 -6.41 3.79
C SER A 54 16.78 -6.22 4.55
N PHE A 55 15.82 -5.49 3.99
CA PHE A 55 14.48 -5.34 4.54
C PHE A 55 13.78 -6.70 4.65
N GLY A 56 13.90 -7.57 3.64
CA GLY A 56 13.37 -8.93 3.67
C GLY A 56 13.90 -9.76 4.85
N ARG A 57 15.21 -9.69 5.14
CA ARG A 57 15.80 -10.36 6.31
C ARG A 57 15.25 -9.85 7.64
N PHE A 58 14.98 -8.54 7.77
CA PHE A 58 14.30 -8.01 8.95
C PHE A 58 12.88 -8.53 9.09
N VAL A 59 12.12 -8.61 7.98
CA VAL A 59 10.76 -9.17 7.98
C VAL A 59 10.79 -10.65 8.39
N GLU A 60 11.73 -11.44 7.85
CA GLU A 60 11.92 -12.85 8.21
C GLU A 60 12.20 -13.03 9.71
N GLY A 61 13.04 -12.15 10.29
CA GLY A 61 13.33 -12.14 11.72
C GLY A 61 12.11 -11.92 12.64
N LEU A 62 10.99 -11.43 12.09
CA LEU A 62 9.74 -11.30 12.82
C LEU A 62 8.91 -12.60 12.86
N GLY A 63 9.33 -13.66 12.16
CA GLY A 63 8.74 -14.99 12.22
C GLY A 63 7.24 -15.02 11.90
N GLY A 64 6.82 -14.30 10.85
CA GLY A 64 5.43 -14.26 10.40
C GLY A 64 4.50 -13.31 11.16
N ARG A 65 4.99 -12.61 12.17
CA ARG A 65 4.20 -11.59 12.89
C ARG A 65 3.91 -10.35 12.05
N TYR A 66 4.63 -10.16 10.97
CA TYR A 66 4.42 -9.10 9.99
C TYR A 66 4.57 -9.66 8.59
N ILE A 67 3.59 -9.37 7.75
CA ILE A 67 3.60 -9.68 6.31
C ILE A 67 3.67 -8.35 5.58
N THR A 68 4.72 -8.17 4.80
CA THR A 68 4.91 -6.94 4.02
C THR A 68 4.23 -7.00 2.66
N ALA A 69 4.00 -5.84 2.07
CA ALA A 69 3.41 -5.69 0.74
C ALA A 69 3.95 -4.45 0.03
N GLU A 70 3.68 -4.37 -1.27
CA GLU A 70 3.85 -3.15 -2.04
C GLU A 70 3.03 -2.00 -1.46
N ASP A 71 3.60 -0.80 -1.47
CA ASP A 71 2.93 0.45 -1.12
C ASP A 71 3.68 1.63 -1.75
N VAL A 72 3.29 2.85 -1.40
CA VAL A 72 3.87 4.10 -1.94
C VAL A 72 5.40 4.06 -1.96
N GLY A 73 5.96 4.36 -3.12
CA GLY A 73 7.40 4.37 -3.34
C GLY A 73 8.05 3.00 -3.50
N THR A 74 7.26 1.91 -3.54
CA THR A 74 7.74 0.57 -3.87
C THR A 74 7.00 -0.01 -5.08
N SER A 75 7.47 -1.13 -5.61
CA SER A 75 6.93 -1.81 -6.78
C SER A 75 6.91 -3.31 -6.58
N ILE A 76 6.20 -4.04 -7.45
CA ILE A 76 6.23 -5.52 -7.50
C ILE A 76 7.67 -6.03 -7.51
N ARG A 77 8.55 -5.46 -8.34
CA ARG A 77 9.95 -5.86 -8.43
C ARG A 77 10.69 -5.68 -7.09
N ASP A 78 10.40 -4.63 -6.34
CA ASP A 78 10.99 -4.42 -5.03
C ASP A 78 10.53 -5.52 -4.05
N MET A 79 9.27 -5.93 -4.13
CA MET A 79 8.72 -7.03 -3.32
C MET A 79 9.27 -8.39 -3.74
N GLU A 80 9.60 -8.59 -5.02
CA GLU A 80 10.31 -9.79 -5.49
C GLU A 80 11.72 -9.89 -4.90
N HIS A 81 12.43 -8.78 -4.74
CA HIS A 81 13.70 -8.77 -4.00
C HIS A 81 13.53 -9.11 -2.51
N VAL A 82 12.45 -8.64 -1.89
CA VAL A 82 12.09 -9.04 -0.52
C VAL A 82 11.79 -10.53 -0.43
N ARG A 83 11.09 -11.08 -1.43
CA ARG A 83 10.69 -12.50 -1.52
C ARG A 83 11.88 -13.45 -1.53
N ILE A 84 13.04 -13.01 -2.01
CA ILE A 84 14.27 -13.82 -1.99
C ILE A 84 14.68 -14.19 -0.55
N GLU A 85 14.36 -13.32 0.42
CA GLU A 85 14.82 -13.45 1.80
C GLU A 85 13.71 -13.89 2.79
N THR A 86 12.42 -13.85 2.40
CA THR A 86 11.30 -14.19 3.27
C THR A 86 10.05 -14.62 2.50
N ASP A 87 9.29 -15.53 3.09
CA ASP A 87 7.95 -15.90 2.61
C ASP A 87 6.88 -14.90 3.06
N TYR A 88 7.16 -14.04 4.02
CA TYR A 88 6.21 -13.10 4.62
C TYR A 88 6.07 -11.81 3.81
N VAL A 89 5.81 -11.95 2.51
CA VAL A 89 5.60 -10.86 1.57
C VAL A 89 4.46 -11.17 0.61
N THR A 90 3.67 -10.16 0.27
CA THR A 90 2.60 -10.23 -0.74
C THR A 90 2.76 -9.09 -1.75
N GLY A 91 1.92 -9.05 -2.80
CA GLY A 91 2.08 -8.07 -3.87
C GLY A 91 3.24 -8.39 -4.82
N ILE A 92 3.65 -9.66 -4.89
CA ILE A 92 4.58 -10.17 -5.90
C ILE A 92 3.83 -10.58 -7.18
N SER A 93 4.56 -10.79 -8.27
CA SER A 93 3.96 -11.16 -9.55
C SER A 93 3.18 -12.48 -9.49
N GLN A 94 2.18 -12.61 -10.35
CA GLN A 94 1.39 -13.84 -10.46
C GLN A 94 2.25 -15.04 -10.86
N ALA A 95 3.31 -14.82 -11.64
CA ALA A 95 4.26 -15.85 -12.02
C ALA A 95 4.98 -16.48 -10.80
N LEU A 96 5.09 -15.75 -9.70
CA LEU A 96 5.66 -16.20 -8.43
C LEU A 96 4.59 -16.59 -7.39
N GLY A 97 3.34 -16.77 -7.81
CA GLY A 97 2.24 -17.15 -6.94
C GLY A 97 1.58 -16.00 -6.17
N GLY A 98 1.90 -14.75 -6.53
CA GLY A 98 1.31 -13.57 -5.92
C GLY A 98 0.01 -13.11 -6.57
N SER A 99 -0.60 -12.06 -6.01
CA SER A 99 -1.81 -11.42 -6.53
C SER A 99 -1.55 -10.36 -7.61
N GLY A 100 -0.29 -10.01 -7.84
CA GLY A 100 0.10 -8.94 -8.76
C GLY A 100 -0.17 -7.55 -8.21
N ASP A 101 -0.27 -6.57 -9.11
CA ASP A 101 -0.51 -5.16 -8.80
C ASP A 101 -1.93 -4.92 -8.27
N PRO A 102 -2.09 -4.40 -7.05
CA PRO A 102 -3.41 -4.12 -6.46
C PRO A 102 -4.08 -2.85 -7.01
N SER A 103 -3.39 -2.07 -7.85
CA SER A 103 -3.84 -0.73 -8.26
C SER A 103 -5.22 -0.73 -8.92
N GLN A 104 -5.52 -1.70 -9.78
CA GLN A 104 -6.81 -1.78 -10.48
C GLN A 104 -7.97 -2.03 -9.51
N VAL A 105 -7.79 -2.97 -8.57
CA VAL A 105 -8.81 -3.28 -7.56
C VAL A 105 -8.99 -2.10 -6.60
N THR A 106 -7.89 -1.44 -6.23
CA THR A 106 -7.91 -0.24 -5.39
C THR A 106 -8.65 0.90 -6.08
N ALA A 107 -8.36 1.17 -7.36
CA ALA A 107 -9.03 2.21 -8.13
C ALA A 107 -10.54 1.95 -8.23
N TYR A 108 -10.95 0.71 -8.49
CA TYR A 108 -12.35 0.31 -8.51
C TYR A 108 -13.01 0.51 -7.13
N GLY A 109 -12.34 0.12 -6.05
CA GLY A 109 -12.84 0.32 -4.68
C GLY A 109 -13.04 1.80 -4.34
N VAL A 110 -12.11 2.67 -4.74
CA VAL A 110 -12.24 4.13 -4.58
C VAL A 110 -13.42 4.66 -5.38
N PHE A 111 -13.58 4.23 -6.64
CA PHE A 111 -14.72 4.63 -7.48
C PHE A 111 -16.06 4.24 -6.86
N VAL A 112 -16.19 3.01 -6.37
CA VAL A 112 -17.41 2.55 -5.69
C VAL A 112 -17.66 3.35 -4.41
N GLY A 113 -16.61 3.64 -3.65
CA GLY A 113 -16.69 4.48 -2.44
C GLY A 113 -17.17 5.90 -2.75
N ILE A 114 -16.66 6.52 -3.82
CA ILE A 114 -17.14 7.84 -4.29
C ILE A 114 -18.64 7.78 -4.63
N LYS A 115 -19.07 6.78 -5.41
CA LYS A 115 -20.50 6.63 -5.75
C LYS A 115 -21.38 6.48 -4.50
N ALA A 116 -20.97 5.65 -3.55
CA ALA A 116 -21.71 5.47 -2.30
C ALA A 116 -21.79 6.75 -1.50
N SER A 117 -20.70 7.50 -1.37
CA SER A 117 -20.65 8.78 -0.66
C SER A 117 -21.53 9.85 -1.32
N VAL A 118 -21.53 9.93 -2.65
CA VAL A 118 -22.37 10.85 -3.41
C VAL A 118 -23.84 10.50 -3.25
N LYS A 119 -24.18 9.21 -3.33
CA LYS A 119 -25.55 8.74 -3.10
C LYS A 119 -26.03 9.14 -1.71
N GLU A 120 -25.24 8.88 -0.69
CA GLU A 120 -25.60 9.18 0.70
C GLU A 120 -25.72 10.69 0.96
N ARG A 121 -24.76 11.48 0.46
CA ARG A 121 -24.69 12.91 0.79
C ARG A 121 -25.58 13.78 -0.09
N LEU A 122 -25.72 13.44 -1.38
CA LEU A 122 -26.39 14.26 -2.39
C LEU A 122 -27.67 13.61 -2.95
N ASN A 123 -27.98 12.38 -2.53
CA ASN A 123 -29.09 11.57 -3.03
C ASN A 123 -29.08 11.44 -4.57
N ARG A 124 -27.88 11.33 -5.17
CA ARG A 124 -27.67 11.19 -6.62
C ARG A 124 -26.94 9.90 -6.93
N MET A 125 -27.27 9.31 -8.08
CA MET A 125 -26.64 8.05 -8.54
C MET A 125 -25.55 8.31 -9.61
N GLU A 126 -25.57 9.44 -10.28
CA GLU A 126 -24.70 9.79 -11.39
C GLU A 126 -23.62 10.78 -10.93
N LEU A 127 -22.44 10.68 -11.53
CA LEU A 127 -21.25 11.47 -11.21
C LEU A 127 -20.92 12.55 -12.24
N ASP A 128 -21.65 12.61 -13.34
CA ASP A 128 -21.40 13.46 -14.52
C ASP A 128 -21.32 14.96 -14.23
N VAL A 129 -22.00 15.43 -13.18
CA VAL A 129 -21.99 16.84 -12.76
C VAL A 129 -21.16 17.09 -11.50
N ILE A 130 -20.43 16.08 -11.00
CA ILE A 130 -19.67 16.16 -9.76
C ILE A 130 -18.18 16.34 -10.05
N LYS A 131 -17.65 17.51 -9.67
CA LYS A 131 -16.19 17.70 -9.68
C LYS A 131 -15.59 16.97 -8.49
N SER A 132 -14.90 15.86 -8.74
CA SER A 132 -14.08 15.17 -7.75
C SER A 132 -12.63 15.57 -7.91
N ILE A 133 -11.97 15.92 -6.80
CA ILE A 133 -10.55 16.12 -6.77
C ILE A 133 -9.93 14.79 -6.32
N CYS A 134 -9.37 14.05 -7.25
CA CYS A 134 -8.53 12.91 -6.92
C CYS A 134 -7.12 13.45 -6.62
N THR A 135 -6.80 13.65 -5.35
CA THR A 135 -5.44 13.97 -4.97
C THR A 135 -4.58 12.73 -5.18
N ARG A 136 -3.51 12.88 -5.91
CA ARG A 136 -2.56 11.85 -6.31
C ARG A 136 -1.80 11.32 -5.08
N ALA A 137 -2.44 10.49 -4.29
CA ALA A 137 -1.78 9.79 -3.20
C ALA A 137 -1.11 8.48 -3.68
N TRP A 138 -1.51 7.96 -4.84
CA TRP A 138 -1.01 6.73 -5.42
C TRP A 138 -0.68 6.95 -6.89
N SER A 139 0.45 6.42 -7.35
CA SER A 139 0.72 6.30 -8.77
C SER A 139 -0.17 5.19 -9.35
N CYS A 140 -1.47 5.44 -9.37
CA CYS A 140 -2.37 4.62 -10.17
C CYS A 140 -1.93 4.80 -11.62
N GLY A 141 -1.44 3.74 -12.23
CA GLY A 141 -1.20 3.72 -13.67
C GLY A 141 -2.45 4.22 -14.38
N ASN A 142 -2.29 4.88 -15.53
CA ASN A 142 -3.35 5.45 -16.34
C ASN A 142 -4.52 4.46 -16.49
N VAL A 143 -5.52 4.58 -15.65
CA VAL A 143 -6.82 3.97 -15.89
C VAL A 143 -7.66 5.08 -16.53
N PRO A 144 -8.02 5.00 -17.82
CA PRO A 144 -8.98 5.92 -18.40
C PRO A 144 -10.31 5.73 -17.67
N LEU A 145 -10.86 6.82 -17.18
CA LEU A 145 -12.22 6.90 -16.66
C LEU A 145 -13.24 6.72 -17.78
#